data_55e443255b8c9d61ba151cee49c51400
#
_entry.id   55e443255b8c9d61ba151cee49c51400
#
_cell.length_a   1.000
_cell.length_b   1.000
_cell.length_c   1.000
_cell.angle_alpha   90.00
_cell.angle_beta   90.00
_cell.angle_gamma   90.00
#
_symmetry.space_group_name_H-M   'P 1'
#
loop_
_entity.id
_entity.type
_entity.pdbx_description
1 polymer ?
#
loop_
_entity_poly.entity_id
_entity_poly.type
_entity_poly.pdbx_seq_one_letter_code
_entity_poly.pdbx_strand_id
1 'polypeptide(L)'
;MAACSELRHMTKRLEVSREVAAPPERVYAAISDVTRMGEWSEECHTCEWHEGYDGPVVGAMFDGQNRNGTHEWTTQGKIIEADAGRAFAFECSMMDFHYSTWGYRIDPTESGSRVTEWSEDLRPESVMEFSRQTSGVDDREEQNRRNMHLTLERLAQSVES
;
A
#
# COMPACT_ATOMS: atom_id res chain seq x y z
N MET A 1 1.33 -32.72 -29.18
CA MET A 1 2.05 -31.53 -28.70
C MET A 1 1.03 -30.71 -27.88
N ALA A 2 1.10 -30.80 -26.57
CA ALA A 2 0.24 -30.07 -25.68
C ALA A 2 0.78 -28.64 -25.60
N ALA A 3 -0.03 -27.67 -26.05
CA ALA A 3 0.23 -26.27 -25.78
C ALA A 3 0.10 -26.07 -24.29
N CYS A 4 1.21 -25.76 -23.64
CA CYS A 4 1.23 -25.27 -22.28
C CYS A 4 0.49 -23.93 -22.28
N SER A 5 -0.76 -23.97 -21.86
CA SER A 5 -1.51 -22.79 -21.53
C SER A 5 -0.88 -22.23 -20.26
N GLU A 6 0.06 -21.31 -20.42
CA GLU A 6 0.46 -20.41 -19.34
C GLU A 6 -0.77 -19.58 -19.00
N LEU A 7 -1.48 -20.02 -17.98
CA LEU A 7 -2.39 -19.15 -17.24
C LEU A 7 -1.52 -18.07 -16.61
N ARG A 8 -1.28 -17.00 -17.36
CA ARG A 8 -0.81 -15.76 -16.80
C ARG A 8 -1.87 -15.35 -15.76
N HIS A 9 -1.53 -15.51 -14.49
CA HIS A 9 -2.26 -14.83 -13.44
C HIS A 9 -2.22 -13.35 -13.78
N MET A 10 -3.34 -12.83 -14.28
CA MET A 10 -3.46 -11.39 -14.53
C MET A 10 -3.45 -10.72 -13.16
N THR A 11 -2.29 -10.15 -12.80
CA THR A 11 -2.14 -9.30 -11.62
C THR A 11 -3.16 -8.17 -11.72
N LYS A 12 -4.06 -8.10 -10.75
CA LYS A 12 -5.04 -7.00 -10.70
C LYS A 12 -4.35 -5.76 -10.16
N ARG A 13 -4.17 -4.78 -11.03
CA ARG A 13 -3.58 -3.49 -10.65
C ARG A 13 -4.66 -2.42 -10.56
N LEU A 14 -4.67 -1.70 -9.44
CA LEU A 14 -5.49 -0.52 -9.22
C LEU A 14 -4.60 0.71 -9.18
N GLU A 15 -5.09 1.83 -9.67
CA GLU A 15 -4.44 3.13 -9.54
C GLU A 15 -5.47 4.20 -9.21
N VAL A 16 -5.13 5.07 -8.26
CA VAL A 16 -5.92 6.25 -7.91
C VAL A 16 -4.96 7.44 -7.81
N SER A 17 -5.31 8.56 -8.41
CA SER A 17 -4.48 9.76 -8.40
C SER A 17 -5.22 10.94 -7.77
N ARG A 18 -4.45 11.85 -7.17
CA ARG A 18 -4.98 13.10 -6.59
C ARG A 18 -3.94 14.21 -6.73
N GLU A 19 -4.43 15.42 -7.06
CA GLU A 19 -3.61 16.63 -6.97
C GLU A 19 -3.48 17.05 -5.50
N VAL A 20 -2.26 17.36 -5.08
CA VAL A 20 -1.93 17.73 -3.69
C VAL A 20 -1.14 19.02 -3.69
N ALA A 21 -1.60 20.01 -2.93
CA ALA A 21 -0.95 21.32 -2.82
C ALA A 21 0.23 21.29 -1.84
N ALA A 22 1.20 20.44 -2.12
CA ALA A 22 2.44 20.31 -1.37
C ALA A 22 3.56 19.83 -2.31
N PRO A 23 4.81 20.23 -2.06
CA PRO A 23 5.92 19.80 -2.91
C PRO A 23 6.19 18.29 -2.77
N PRO A 24 6.76 17.66 -3.82
CA PRO A 24 7.02 16.22 -3.81
C PRO A 24 7.80 15.71 -2.60
N GLU A 25 8.77 16.48 -2.11
CA GLU A 25 9.61 16.11 -0.96
C GLU A 25 8.78 15.98 0.33
N ARG A 26 7.81 16.87 0.51
CA ARG A 26 6.92 16.83 1.68
C ARG A 26 5.97 15.65 1.62
N VAL A 27 5.43 15.37 0.43
CA VAL A 27 4.58 14.20 0.21
C VAL A 27 5.38 12.91 0.49
N TYR A 28 6.58 12.81 -0.08
CA TYR A 28 7.43 11.64 0.11
C TYR A 28 7.79 11.43 1.59
N ALA A 29 8.17 12.48 2.30
CA ALA A 29 8.50 12.39 3.72
C ALA A 29 7.34 11.81 4.54
N ALA A 30 6.12 12.13 4.18
CA ALA A 30 4.93 11.59 4.85
C ALA A 30 4.71 10.11 4.51
N ILE A 31 4.59 9.77 3.21
CA ILE A 31 4.25 8.40 2.80
C ILE A 31 5.34 7.38 3.08
N SER A 32 6.61 7.79 3.13
CA SER A 32 7.73 6.90 3.37
C SER A 32 8.01 6.63 4.85
N ASP A 33 7.38 7.37 5.73
CA ASP A 33 7.40 7.08 7.17
C ASP A 33 6.22 6.14 7.50
N VAL A 34 6.49 4.84 7.47
CA VAL A 34 5.45 3.84 7.69
C VAL A 34 4.80 3.95 9.08
N THR A 35 5.49 4.54 10.07
CA THR A 35 4.92 4.73 11.41
C THR A 35 3.73 5.70 11.41
N ARG A 36 3.58 6.49 10.35
CA ARG A 36 2.46 7.41 10.17
C ARG A 36 1.30 6.83 9.37
N MET A 37 1.43 5.60 8.86
CA MET A 37 0.43 5.00 7.97
C MET A 37 -0.98 5.00 8.58
N GLY A 38 -1.11 4.84 9.89
CA GLY A 38 -2.39 4.89 10.58
C GLY A 38 -3.13 6.23 10.50
N GLU A 39 -2.44 7.31 10.12
CA GLU A 39 -3.04 8.63 9.98
C GLU A 39 -3.94 8.72 8.74
N TRP A 40 -3.66 7.94 7.70
CA TRP A 40 -4.42 8.00 6.45
C TRP A 40 -4.99 6.66 5.97
N SER A 41 -4.43 5.52 6.38
CA SER A 41 -4.96 4.21 5.99
C SER A 41 -6.26 3.89 6.72
N GLU A 42 -7.20 3.27 6.02
CA GLU A 42 -8.48 2.85 6.61
C GLU A 42 -8.34 1.57 7.43
N GLU A 43 -7.56 0.62 6.97
CA GLU A 43 -7.40 -0.68 7.63
C GLU A 43 -6.15 -0.76 8.50
N CYS A 44 -5.02 -0.25 8.04
CA CYS A 44 -3.77 -0.28 8.80
C CYS A 44 -3.73 0.85 9.81
N HIS A 45 -3.90 0.53 11.09
CA HIS A 45 -3.97 1.54 12.14
C HIS A 45 -2.64 1.79 12.86
N THR A 46 -1.68 0.86 12.77
CA THR A 46 -0.35 0.99 13.40
C THR A 46 0.69 0.28 12.56
N CYS A 47 1.81 0.92 12.33
CA CYS A 47 2.98 0.30 11.70
C CYS A 47 4.23 0.55 12.53
N GLU A 48 5.08 -0.46 12.64
CA GLU A 48 6.35 -0.37 13.36
C GLU A 48 7.46 -1.01 12.53
N TRP A 49 8.62 -0.33 12.47
CA TRP A 49 9.80 -0.90 11.86
C TRP A 49 10.27 -2.13 12.64
N HIS A 50 10.77 -3.14 11.93
CA HIS A 50 11.48 -4.24 12.56
C HIS A 50 12.78 -3.73 13.20
N GLU A 51 13.28 -4.46 14.19
CA GLU A 51 14.56 -4.15 14.83
C GLU A 51 15.67 -4.00 13.78
N GLY A 52 16.44 -2.91 13.89
CA GLY A 52 17.51 -2.59 12.97
C GLY A 52 17.12 -1.69 11.81
N TYR A 53 15.84 -1.35 11.66
CA TYR A 53 15.35 -0.42 10.65
C TYR A 53 14.66 0.77 11.29
N ASP A 54 14.87 1.96 10.73
CA ASP A 54 14.30 3.22 11.25
C ASP A 54 13.88 4.19 10.13
N GLY A 55 13.88 3.75 8.89
CA GLY A 55 13.53 4.61 7.78
C GLY A 55 13.40 3.89 6.43
N PRO A 56 13.01 4.63 5.38
CA PRO A 56 12.70 4.07 4.07
C PRO A 56 13.96 3.72 3.28
N VAL A 57 14.44 2.53 3.49
CA VAL A 57 15.58 1.95 2.75
C VAL A 57 15.12 0.67 2.09
N VAL A 58 15.51 0.42 0.83
CA VAL A 58 15.18 -0.83 0.14
C VAL A 58 15.65 -2.02 0.97
N GLY A 59 14.74 -2.95 1.23
CA GLY A 59 14.98 -4.11 2.08
C GLY A 59 14.55 -3.93 3.54
N ALA A 60 14.26 -2.70 3.98
CA ALA A 60 13.74 -2.46 5.32
C ALA A 60 12.39 -3.13 5.53
N MET A 61 12.17 -3.67 6.70
CA MET A 61 10.96 -4.41 7.04
C MET A 61 10.18 -3.75 8.18
N PHE A 62 8.87 -3.91 8.13
CA PHE A 62 7.96 -3.40 9.15
C PHE A 62 6.75 -4.31 9.31
N ASP A 63 6.04 -4.18 10.43
CA ASP A 63 4.77 -4.85 10.65
C ASP A 63 3.64 -3.83 10.67
N GLY A 64 2.54 -4.16 9.98
CA GLY A 64 1.32 -3.38 9.97
C GLY A 64 0.21 -4.13 10.71
N GLN A 65 -0.44 -3.46 11.66
CA GLN A 65 -1.61 -3.97 12.35
C GLN A 65 -2.85 -3.46 11.67
N ASN A 66 -3.67 -4.36 11.13
CA ASN A 66 -4.86 -4.03 10.36
C ASN A 66 -6.13 -4.38 11.12
N ARG A 67 -7.18 -3.64 10.86
CA ARG A 67 -8.50 -3.85 11.44
C ARG A 67 -9.59 -3.54 10.43
N ASN A 68 -10.62 -4.39 10.42
CA ASN A 68 -11.87 -4.14 9.72
C ASN A 68 -13.02 -4.67 10.59
N GLY A 69 -13.73 -3.78 11.28
CA GLY A 69 -14.74 -4.18 12.26
C GLY A 69 -14.11 -5.00 13.39
N THR A 70 -14.54 -6.24 13.53
CA THR A 70 -14.00 -7.18 14.54
C THR A 70 -12.84 -8.02 14.02
N HIS A 71 -12.51 -7.90 12.72
CA HIS A 71 -11.40 -8.65 12.10
C HIS A 71 -10.10 -7.89 12.31
N GLU A 72 -9.07 -8.59 12.77
CA GLU A 72 -7.73 -8.05 12.97
C GLU A 72 -6.70 -9.00 12.37
N TRP A 73 -5.68 -8.44 11.71
CA TRP A 73 -4.58 -9.23 11.15
C TRP A 73 -3.31 -8.40 11.05
N THR A 74 -2.18 -9.09 11.02
CA THR A 74 -0.86 -8.47 10.87
C THR A 74 -0.32 -8.72 9.47
N THR A 75 0.21 -7.67 8.84
CA THR A 75 0.90 -7.73 7.56
C THR A 75 2.38 -7.42 7.79
N GLN A 76 3.26 -8.22 7.20
CA GLN A 76 4.67 -7.90 7.12
C GLN A 76 4.94 -7.12 5.85
N GLY A 77 5.55 -5.94 5.98
CA GLY A 77 5.94 -5.10 4.87
C GLY A 77 7.44 -5.15 4.60
N LYS A 78 7.82 -5.05 3.33
CA LYS A 78 9.21 -4.94 2.91
C LYS A 78 9.34 -3.85 1.85
N ILE A 79 10.18 -2.87 2.11
CA ILE A 79 10.41 -1.77 1.16
C ILE A 79 11.13 -2.29 -0.07
N ILE A 80 10.56 -2.05 -1.26
CA ILE A 80 11.14 -2.44 -2.55
C ILE A 80 11.54 -1.25 -3.41
N GLU A 81 11.02 -0.06 -3.12
CA GLU A 81 11.38 1.18 -3.81
C GLU A 81 11.37 2.33 -2.82
N ALA A 82 12.44 3.13 -2.83
CA ALA A 82 12.60 4.29 -1.97
C ALA A 82 13.41 5.36 -2.72
N ASP A 83 12.74 6.01 -3.67
CA ASP A 83 13.31 7.09 -4.49
C ASP A 83 12.77 8.44 -3.98
N ALA A 84 13.60 9.15 -3.22
CA ALA A 84 13.21 10.33 -2.48
C ALA A 84 12.52 11.39 -3.37
N GLY A 85 11.32 11.79 -2.99
CA GLY A 85 10.50 12.77 -3.71
C GLY A 85 9.81 12.25 -4.96
N ARG A 86 9.97 10.96 -5.33
CA ARG A 86 9.47 10.42 -6.59
C ARG A 86 8.64 9.15 -6.44
N ALA A 87 9.10 8.17 -5.68
CA ALA A 87 8.44 6.88 -5.58
C ALA A 87 8.75 6.16 -4.28
N PHE A 88 7.74 5.44 -3.78
CA PHE A 88 7.85 4.61 -2.59
C PHE A 88 6.96 3.38 -2.78
N ALA A 89 7.50 2.18 -2.54
CA ALA A 89 6.71 0.96 -2.69
C ALA A 89 7.16 -0.12 -1.71
N PHE A 90 6.23 -1.00 -1.35
CA PHE A 90 6.48 -2.11 -0.44
C PHE A 90 5.64 -3.34 -0.80
N GLU A 91 6.18 -4.50 -0.49
CA GLU A 91 5.51 -5.78 -0.58
C GLU A 91 4.83 -6.10 0.74
N CYS A 92 3.62 -6.66 0.68
CA CYS A 92 2.88 -7.14 1.84
C CYS A 92 2.85 -8.67 1.85
N SER A 93 3.25 -9.26 2.97
CA SER A 93 3.29 -10.70 3.16
C SER A 93 2.61 -11.12 4.46
N MET A 94 2.10 -12.35 4.47
CA MET A 94 1.58 -13.02 5.66
C MET A 94 2.07 -14.47 5.60
N MET A 95 2.66 -14.96 6.70
CA MET A 95 3.24 -16.31 6.75
C MET A 95 4.19 -16.59 5.57
N ASP A 96 5.08 -15.62 5.26
CA ASP A 96 6.06 -15.67 4.18
C ASP A 96 5.43 -15.73 2.76
N PHE A 97 4.12 -15.51 2.65
CA PHE A 97 3.44 -15.43 1.36
C PHE A 97 3.21 -13.98 0.96
N HIS A 98 3.85 -13.56 -0.15
CA HIS A 98 3.67 -12.23 -0.74
C HIS A 98 2.33 -12.17 -1.49
N TYR A 99 1.37 -11.44 -0.94
CA TYR A 99 0.00 -11.42 -1.47
C TYR A 99 -0.41 -10.10 -2.11
N SER A 100 0.31 -9.01 -1.86
CA SER A 100 0.05 -7.72 -2.50
C SER A 100 1.28 -6.83 -2.52
N THR A 101 1.28 -5.89 -3.46
CA THR A 101 2.29 -4.84 -3.56
C THR A 101 1.56 -3.50 -3.58
N TRP A 102 2.08 -2.53 -2.85
CA TRP A 102 1.54 -1.18 -2.75
C TRP A 102 2.62 -0.16 -3.06
N GLY A 103 2.24 0.90 -3.74
CA GLY A 103 3.21 1.94 -4.04
C GLY A 103 2.60 3.29 -4.32
N TYR A 104 3.47 4.28 -4.34
CA TYR A 104 3.16 5.67 -4.65
C TYR A 104 4.11 6.20 -5.70
N ARG A 105 3.59 6.97 -6.64
CA ARG A 105 4.38 7.77 -7.57
C ARG A 105 4.02 9.23 -7.34
N ILE A 106 5.02 10.08 -7.32
CA ILE A 106 4.87 11.51 -7.09
C ILE A 106 5.43 12.24 -8.29
N ASP A 107 4.59 13.02 -8.95
CA ASP A 107 4.99 13.86 -10.08
C ASP A 107 4.83 15.33 -9.69
N PRO A 108 5.84 16.18 -9.94
CA PRO A 108 5.72 17.60 -9.64
C PRO A 108 4.71 18.28 -10.58
N THR A 109 3.94 19.23 -10.03
CA THR A 109 3.02 20.09 -10.78
C THR A 109 3.29 21.54 -10.48
N GLU A 110 2.65 22.46 -11.20
CA GLU A 110 2.81 23.90 -10.94
C GLU A 110 2.36 24.29 -9.53
N SER A 111 1.34 23.60 -9.00
CA SER A 111 0.73 23.90 -7.70
C SER A 111 1.17 22.95 -6.57
N GLY A 112 2.05 21.99 -6.84
CA GLY A 112 2.50 21.03 -5.85
C GLY A 112 2.86 19.69 -6.46
N SER A 113 2.04 18.68 -6.25
CA SER A 113 2.29 17.30 -6.68
C SER A 113 1.04 16.62 -7.21
N ARG A 114 1.23 15.69 -8.14
CA ARG A 114 0.23 14.68 -8.48
C ARG A 114 0.69 13.38 -7.84
N VAL A 115 -0.10 12.86 -6.91
CA VAL A 115 0.19 11.62 -6.19
C VAL A 115 -0.67 10.51 -6.74
N THR A 116 -0.02 9.43 -7.18
CA THR A 116 -0.68 8.21 -7.64
C THR A 116 -0.38 7.09 -6.66
N GLU A 117 -1.41 6.56 -6.02
CA GLU A 117 -1.33 5.33 -5.25
C GLU A 117 -1.70 4.17 -6.16
N TRP A 118 -0.95 3.08 -6.09
CA TRP A 118 -1.23 1.88 -6.86
C TRP A 118 -1.11 0.63 -5.98
N SER A 119 -1.82 -0.41 -6.37
CA SER A 119 -1.72 -1.71 -5.70
C SER A 119 -1.84 -2.84 -6.71
N GLU A 120 -1.19 -3.96 -6.40
CA GLU A 120 -1.28 -5.20 -7.16
C GLU A 120 -1.73 -6.32 -6.24
N ASP A 121 -2.81 -7.00 -6.62
CA ASP A 121 -3.34 -8.15 -5.89
C ASP A 121 -2.74 -9.42 -6.51
N LEU A 122 -1.94 -10.14 -5.72
CA LEU A 122 -1.22 -11.34 -6.14
C LEU A 122 -1.84 -12.63 -5.57
N ARG A 123 -3.02 -12.53 -4.94
CA ARG A 123 -3.65 -13.69 -4.30
C ARG A 123 -4.18 -14.67 -5.34
N PRO A 124 -3.81 -15.96 -5.26
CA PRO A 124 -4.43 -16.99 -6.09
C PRO A 124 -5.84 -17.31 -5.58
N GLU A 125 -6.67 -17.92 -6.43
CA GLU A 125 -8.02 -18.34 -6.10
C GLU A 125 -8.08 -19.18 -4.80
N SER A 126 -7.06 -20.02 -4.60
CA SER A 126 -6.99 -20.94 -3.46
C SER A 126 -6.97 -20.28 -2.09
N VAL A 127 -6.58 -19.01 -1.98
CA VAL A 127 -6.51 -18.28 -0.69
C VAL A 127 -7.66 -17.29 -0.49
N MET A 128 -8.58 -17.16 -1.45
CA MET A 128 -9.65 -16.15 -1.40
C MET A 128 -10.58 -16.34 -0.20
N GLU A 129 -10.95 -17.56 0.12
CA GLU A 129 -11.82 -17.83 1.27
C GLU A 129 -11.11 -17.51 2.60
N PHE A 130 -9.86 -17.93 2.73
CA PHE A 130 -9.04 -17.57 3.89
C PHE A 130 -8.91 -16.06 4.05
N SER A 131 -8.71 -15.34 2.94
CA SER A 131 -8.60 -13.88 2.94
C SER A 131 -9.91 -13.21 3.39
N ARG A 132 -11.06 -13.69 2.92
CA ARG A 132 -12.37 -13.19 3.37
C ARG A 132 -12.58 -13.40 4.87
N GLN A 133 -12.25 -14.57 5.36
CA GLN A 133 -12.38 -14.90 6.80
C GLN A 133 -11.43 -14.05 7.66
N THR A 134 -10.23 -13.77 7.16
CA THR A 134 -9.22 -12.98 7.90
C THR A 134 -9.61 -11.51 7.97
N SER A 135 -10.03 -10.91 6.86
CA SER A 135 -10.28 -9.47 6.77
C SER A 135 -11.75 -9.06 6.86
N GLY A 136 -12.68 -10.00 6.67
CA GLY A 136 -14.10 -9.70 6.60
C GLY A 136 -14.52 -8.95 5.34
N VAL A 137 -13.66 -8.90 4.31
CA VAL A 137 -13.90 -8.18 3.07
C VAL A 137 -14.23 -9.17 1.95
N ASP A 138 -15.43 -9.06 1.38
CA ASP A 138 -15.89 -9.92 0.29
C ASP A 138 -15.34 -9.46 -1.08
N ASP A 139 -15.44 -8.17 -1.35
CA ASP A 139 -14.93 -7.55 -2.57
C ASP A 139 -13.70 -6.69 -2.25
N ARG A 140 -12.54 -7.31 -2.31
CA ARG A 140 -11.27 -6.64 -1.97
C ARG A 140 -10.91 -5.54 -2.97
N GLU A 141 -11.22 -5.71 -4.25
CA GLU A 141 -10.95 -4.70 -5.28
C GLU A 141 -11.72 -3.41 -5.00
N GLU A 142 -13.01 -3.51 -4.77
CA GLU A 142 -13.86 -2.36 -4.46
C GLU A 142 -13.45 -1.71 -3.14
N GLN A 143 -13.16 -2.52 -2.11
CA GLN A 143 -12.72 -2.01 -0.82
C GLN A 143 -11.38 -1.26 -0.94
N ASN A 144 -10.42 -1.83 -1.67
CA ASN A 144 -9.12 -1.19 -1.88
C ASN A 144 -9.27 0.13 -2.65
N ARG A 145 -10.09 0.17 -3.70
CA ARG A 145 -10.34 1.39 -4.46
C ARG A 145 -10.89 2.50 -3.57
N ARG A 146 -11.85 2.19 -2.74
CA ARG A 146 -12.44 3.12 -1.78
C ARG A 146 -11.40 3.59 -0.76
N ASN A 147 -10.64 2.67 -0.21
CA ASN A 147 -9.60 2.97 0.77
C ASN A 147 -8.50 3.86 0.18
N MET A 148 -8.11 3.62 -1.07
CA MET A 148 -7.10 4.44 -1.76
C MET A 148 -7.54 5.89 -1.91
N HIS A 149 -8.81 6.12 -2.27
CA HIS A 149 -9.36 7.49 -2.32
C HIS A 149 -9.31 8.18 -0.96
N LEU A 150 -9.69 7.48 0.10
CA LEU A 150 -9.64 7.99 1.47
C LEU A 150 -8.21 8.27 1.93
N THR A 151 -7.30 7.36 1.62
CA THR A 151 -5.87 7.52 1.93
C THR A 151 -5.31 8.79 1.32
N LEU A 152 -5.53 9.01 0.03
CA LEU A 152 -5.03 10.20 -0.66
C LEU A 152 -5.68 11.48 -0.15
N GLU A 153 -6.96 11.46 0.19
CA GLU A 153 -7.66 12.60 0.77
C GLU A 153 -7.06 12.99 2.13
N ARG A 154 -6.86 12.02 3.02
CA ARG A 154 -6.29 12.25 4.35
C ARG A 154 -4.82 12.66 4.28
N LEU A 155 -4.06 12.04 3.38
CA LEU A 155 -2.68 12.42 3.12
C LEU A 155 -2.59 13.88 2.66
N ALA A 156 -3.43 14.28 1.70
CA ALA A 156 -3.48 15.66 1.23
C ALA A 156 -3.78 16.64 2.37
N GLN A 157 -4.79 16.35 3.19
CA GLN A 157 -5.11 17.19 4.35
C GLN A 157 -3.93 17.34 5.30
N SER A 158 -3.16 16.28 5.51
CA SER A 158 -2.01 16.29 6.41
C SER A 158 -0.85 17.13 5.88
N VAL A 159 -0.56 17.07 4.58
CA VAL A 159 0.63 17.71 3.99
C VAL A 159 0.39 19.11 3.42
N GLU A 160 -0.87 19.48 3.19
CA GLU A 160 -1.24 20.80 2.66
C GLU A 160 -1.31 21.89 3.74
N SER A 161 -1.38 21.48 5.00
CA SER A 161 -1.48 22.44 6.13
C SER A 161 -0.15 22.97 6.63
#